data_e9e75ca768e51e3570897fcd74b27c10
#
_entry.id   e9e75ca768e51e3570897fcd74b27c10
#
_cell.length_a   1.000
_cell.length_b   1.000
_cell.length_c   1.000
_cell.angle_alpha   90.00
_cell.angle_beta   90.00
_cell.angle_gamma   90.00
#
_symmetry.space_group_name_H-M   'P 1'
#
loop_
_entity.id
_entity.type
_entity.pdbx_description
1 polymer ?
#
loop_
_entity_poly.entity_id
_entity_poly.type
_entity_poly.pdbx_seq_one_letter_code
_entity_poly.pdbx_strand_id
1 'polypeptide(L)'
;MRRARTRNIIPFDPEIERTLRSQRKKKVLAVAEGEQNAQPRTLKDYVRLVVNENNSSIRRQTINANNFELKPVLISMVQQAQFSGSPLDDPNIHLTMFLEIYDTLKMNGVTEDTIRLRLFPFSLRDKARGWLQSLQPGSITSWQDMAEKFLAKFFPPAKIAQLKSEIGQFKQNDFELLYEAWERYKDLIWRCP
;
A
#
# COMPACT_ATOMS: atom_id res chain seq x y z
N MET A 1 -32.27 36.79 -33.27
CA MET A 1 -33.30 35.77 -32.92
C MET A 1 -32.72 34.70 -32.00
N ARG A 2 -33.02 34.73 -30.69
CA ARG A 2 -32.56 33.74 -29.73
C ARG A 2 -33.61 32.64 -29.61
N ARG A 3 -33.27 31.39 -29.98
CA ARG A 3 -34.16 30.22 -29.81
C ARG A 3 -34.20 29.84 -28.31
N ALA A 4 -35.40 29.88 -27.71
CA ALA A 4 -35.67 29.36 -26.38
C ALA A 4 -35.53 27.84 -26.38
N ARG A 5 -34.65 27.28 -25.50
CA ARG A 5 -34.58 25.84 -25.20
C ARG A 5 -35.76 25.50 -24.27
N THR A 6 -36.73 24.81 -24.83
CA THR A 6 -37.81 24.19 -24.04
C THR A 6 -37.17 23.02 -23.23
N ARG A 7 -37.19 23.16 -21.90
CA ARG A 7 -36.82 22.04 -20.99
C ARG A 7 -38.00 21.08 -20.98
N ASN A 8 -37.80 19.86 -21.49
CA ASN A 8 -38.75 18.76 -21.28
C ASN A 8 -38.80 18.46 -19.77
N ILE A 9 -39.84 18.87 -19.11
CA ILE A 9 -40.17 18.50 -17.74
C ILE A 9 -40.79 17.11 -17.82
N ILE A 10 -40.07 16.10 -17.29
CA ILE A 10 -40.57 14.72 -17.17
C ILE A 10 -41.76 14.75 -16.20
N PRO A 11 -42.95 14.20 -16.55
CA PRO A 11 -44.10 14.17 -15.64
C PRO A 11 -43.76 13.40 -14.36
N PHE A 12 -44.21 13.95 -13.25
CA PHE A 12 -44.06 13.36 -11.93
C PHE A 12 -44.85 12.04 -11.86
N ASP A 13 -44.16 10.93 -11.54
CA ASP A 13 -44.78 9.62 -11.36
C ASP A 13 -45.00 9.34 -9.87
N PRO A 14 -46.26 9.31 -9.41
CA PRO A 14 -46.58 9.12 -7.99
C PRO A 14 -46.24 7.71 -7.48
N GLU A 15 -46.13 6.70 -8.34
CA GLU A 15 -45.74 5.35 -7.92
C GLU A 15 -44.27 5.26 -7.54
N ILE A 16 -43.38 5.95 -8.26
CA ILE A 16 -41.96 6.02 -7.92
C ILE A 16 -41.75 6.66 -6.55
N GLU A 17 -42.50 7.69 -6.24
CA GLU A 17 -42.39 8.35 -4.93
C GLU A 17 -42.93 7.48 -3.79
N ARG A 18 -43.99 6.72 -4.00
CA ARG A 18 -44.48 5.73 -3.03
C ARG A 18 -43.45 4.66 -2.75
N THR A 19 -42.79 4.16 -3.78
CA THR A 19 -41.74 3.13 -3.68
C THR A 19 -40.53 3.66 -2.92
N LEU A 20 -40.10 4.89 -3.23
CA LEU A 20 -38.97 5.53 -2.55
C LEU A 20 -39.27 5.85 -1.07
N ARG A 21 -40.49 6.29 -0.76
CA ARG A 21 -40.94 6.52 0.64
C ARG A 21 -41.00 5.20 1.41
N SER A 22 -41.45 4.11 0.79
CA SER A 22 -41.49 2.79 1.39
C SER A 22 -40.09 2.27 1.67
N GLN A 23 -39.17 2.42 0.73
CA GLN A 23 -37.76 2.02 0.89
C GLN A 23 -37.04 2.86 1.96
N ARG A 24 -37.31 4.20 2.01
CA ARG A 24 -36.77 5.05 3.07
C ARG A 24 -37.31 4.65 4.45
N LYS A 25 -38.62 4.35 4.58
CA LYS A 25 -39.18 3.85 5.84
C LYS A 25 -38.56 2.51 6.26
N LYS A 26 -38.39 1.56 5.35
CA LYS A 26 -37.71 0.27 5.63
C LYS A 26 -36.27 0.48 6.08
N LYS A 27 -35.54 1.40 5.43
CA LYS A 27 -34.15 1.69 5.80
C LYS A 27 -34.02 2.37 7.17
N VAL A 28 -34.97 3.28 7.52
CA VAL A 28 -35.01 3.92 8.83
C VAL A 28 -35.41 2.93 9.93
N LEU A 29 -36.37 2.03 9.68
CA LEU A 29 -36.72 0.96 10.60
C LEU A 29 -35.57 -0.04 10.82
N ALA A 30 -34.88 -0.43 9.78
CA ALA A 30 -33.71 -1.33 9.88
C ALA A 30 -32.55 -0.69 10.67
N VAL A 31 -32.35 0.63 10.55
CA VAL A 31 -31.38 1.37 11.35
C VAL A 31 -31.81 1.47 12.81
N ALA A 32 -33.11 1.73 13.06
CA ALA A 32 -33.66 1.81 14.42
C ALA A 32 -33.68 0.47 15.15
N GLU A 33 -33.90 -0.66 14.43
CA GLU A 33 -33.84 -2.00 15.01
C GLU A 33 -32.38 -2.44 15.28
N GLY A 34 -31.40 -1.94 14.49
CA GLY A 34 -29.97 -2.15 14.73
C GLY A 34 -29.40 -1.38 15.92
N GLU A 35 -30.01 -0.22 16.25
CA GLU A 35 -29.57 0.62 17.37
C GLU A 35 -30.13 0.20 18.74
N GLN A 36 -31.22 -0.56 18.79
CA GLN A 36 -31.81 -0.98 20.06
C GLN A 36 -31.00 -2.02 20.85
N ASN A 37 -29.96 -2.61 20.25
CA ASN A 37 -29.07 -3.55 20.93
C ASN A 37 -27.63 -3.01 21.11
N ALA A 38 -27.37 -1.76 20.78
CA ALA A 38 -26.10 -1.12 21.07
C ALA A 38 -26.13 -0.52 22.48
N GLN A 39 -25.55 -1.23 23.45
CA GLN A 39 -25.22 -0.62 24.74
C GLN A 39 -24.40 0.65 24.50
N PRO A 40 -24.64 1.75 25.25
CA PRO A 40 -23.88 2.97 25.06
C PRO A 40 -22.41 2.70 25.28
N ARG A 41 -21.65 2.73 24.19
CA ARG A 41 -20.20 2.53 24.21
C ARG A 41 -19.57 3.70 24.93
N THR A 42 -18.89 3.44 26.03
CA THR A 42 -18.15 4.45 26.74
C THR A 42 -16.92 4.87 25.93
N LEU A 43 -16.41 6.09 26.17
CA LEU A 43 -15.16 6.56 25.55
C LEU A 43 -14.00 5.55 25.72
N LYS A 44 -14.02 4.79 26.83
CA LYS A 44 -13.08 3.70 27.12
C LYS A 44 -13.17 2.53 26.14
N ASP A 45 -14.35 2.28 25.54
CA ASP A 45 -14.54 1.20 24.59
C ASP A 45 -13.97 1.56 23.20
N TYR A 46 -13.88 2.87 22.88
CA TYR A 46 -13.16 3.36 21.68
C TYR A 46 -11.64 3.41 21.88
N VAL A 47 -11.19 3.57 23.13
CA VAL A 47 -9.75 3.58 23.48
C VAL A 47 -9.23 2.15 23.72
N ARG A 48 -10.09 1.18 23.91
CA ARG A 48 -9.70 -0.21 23.95
C ARG A 48 -9.19 -0.58 22.54
N LEU A 49 -7.89 -0.41 22.36
CA LEU A 49 -7.17 -1.11 21.30
C LEU A 49 -7.52 -2.58 21.48
N VAL A 50 -8.44 -3.06 20.63
CA VAL A 50 -8.63 -4.49 20.47
C VAL A 50 -7.31 -4.95 19.88
N VAL A 51 -6.38 -5.33 20.75
CA VAL A 51 -5.13 -6.01 20.38
C VAL A 51 -5.56 -7.42 19.94
N ASN A 52 -6.30 -7.47 18.84
CA ASN A 52 -6.48 -8.71 18.12
C ASN A 52 -5.12 -9.06 17.57
N GLU A 53 -4.68 -10.27 17.80
CA GLU A 53 -3.44 -10.83 17.27
C GLU A 53 -3.31 -10.71 15.73
N ASN A 54 -4.38 -10.26 15.05
CA ASN A 54 -4.52 -10.13 13.60
C ASN A 54 -4.53 -8.70 13.07
N ASN A 55 -4.08 -7.69 13.82
CA ASN A 55 -4.00 -6.29 13.33
C ASN A 55 -2.87 -6.06 12.30
N SER A 56 -2.11 -7.10 11.95
CA SER A 56 -1.10 -7.01 10.89
C SER A 56 -1.76 -7.07 9.51
N SER A 57 -1.37 -6.17 8.61
CA SER A 57 -1.75 -6.22 7.19
C SER A 57 -1.29 -7.52 6.50
N ILE A 58 -0.23 -8.14 7.03
CA ILE A 58 0.29 -9.42 6.54
C ILE A 58 -0.43 -10.56 7.24
N ARG A 59 -1.02 -11.46 6.45
CA ARG A 59 -1.62 -12.69 6.95
C ARG A 59 -0.52 -13.63 7.46
N ARG A 60 -0.51 -13.90 8.76
CA ARG A 60 0.43 -14.84 9.34
C ARG A 60 0.06 -16.27 8.91
N GLN A 61 0.94 -16.89 8.14
CA GLN A 61 0.82 -18.32 7.83
C GLN A 61 1.26 -19.14 9.04
N THR A 62 0.52 -20.22 9.33
CA THR A 62 0.89 -21.19 10.37
C THR A 62 2.17 -21.90 9.95
N ILE A 63 3.19 -21.85 10.80
CA ILE A 63 4.45 -22.55 10.57
C ILE A 63 4.42 -23.84 11.37
N ASN A 64 4.50 -24.97 10.68
CA ASN A 64 4.55 -26.31 11.31
C ASN A 64 5.97 -26.68 11.79
N ALA A 65 6.92 -25.75 11.74
CA ALA A 65 8.28 -25.98 12.21
C ALA A 65 8.41 -25.63 13.71
N ASN A 66 8.79 -26.60 14.50
CA ASN A 66 8.89 -26.48 15.96
C ASN A 66 9.95 -25.49 16.45
N ASN A 67 10.83 -24.95 15.56
CA ASN A 67 11.92 -24.05 15.93
C ASN A 67 12.15 -22.97 14.85
N PHE A 68 11.10 -22.29 14.39
CA PHE A 68 11.29 -21.15 13.48
C PHE A 68 11.57 -19.88 14.26
N GLU A 69 12.82 -19.42 14.23
CA GLU A 69 13.23 -18.12 14.77
C GLU A 69 13.99 -17.32 13.71
N LEU A 70 13.59 -16.06 13.55
CA LEU A 70 14.37 -15.12 12.73
C LEU A 70 15.65 -14.77 13.46
N LYS A 71 16.79 -15.09 12.88
CA LYS A 71 18.10 -14.79 13.48
C LYS A 71 18.26 -13.26 13.67
N PRO A 72 18.63 -12.77 14.86
CA PRO A 72 18.77 -11.32 15.12
C PRO A 72 19.71 -10.61 14.15
N VAL A 73 20.76 -11.29 13.68
CA VAL A 73 21.72 -10.76 12.70
C VAL A 73 21.01 -10.32 11.41
N LEU A 74 20.03 -11.09 10.96
CA LEU A 74 19.27 -10.78 9.73
C LEU A 74 18.39 -9.57 9.90
N ILE A 75 17.71 -9.48 11.03
CA ILE A 75 16.91 -8.31 11.36
C ILE A 75 17.82 -7.07 11.35
N SER A 76 19.02 -7.16 11.94
CA SER A 76 19.99 -6.07 11.91
C SER A 76 20.45 -5.70 10.52
N MET A 77 20.76 -6.68 9.65
CA MET A 77 21.18 -6.43 8.27
C MET A 77 20.07 -5.71 7.48
N VAL A 78 18.85 -6.19 7.60
CA VAL A 78 17.69 -5.57 6.93
C VAL A 78 17.40 -4.17 7.48
N GLN A 79 17.62 -3.94 8.78
CA GLN A 79 17.44 -2.63 9.41
C GLN A 79 18.51 -1.60 9.00
N GLN A 80 19.69 -2.02 8.54
CA GLN A 80 20.72 -1.11 8.03
C GLN A 80 20.35 -0.52 6.66
N ALA A 81 19.53 -1.21 5.86
CA ALA A 81 19.11 -0.80 4.51
C ALA A 81 17.61 -0.49 4.45
N GLN A 82 17.09 0.27 5.44
CA GLN A 82 15.66 0.57 5.52
C GLN A 82 15.20 1.57 4.46
N PHE A 83 14.04 1.30 3.88
CA PHE A 83 13.31 2.19 2.99
C PHE A 83 12.40 3.13 3.78
N SER A 84 12.53 4.45 3.60
CA SER A 84 11.75 5.45 4.33
C SER A 84 10.43 5.84 3.65
N GLY A 85 10.33 5.62 2.33
CA GLY A 85 9.26 6.14 1.49
C GLY A 85 9.46 7.59 1.11
N SER A 86 10.71 8.08 1.14
CA SER A 86 11.11 9.37 0.59
C SER A 86 11.07 9.35 -0.94
N PRO A 87 10.82 10.49 -1.62
CA PRO A 87 10.94 10.58 -3.08
C PRO A 87 12.34 10.24 -3.62
N LEU A 88 13.37 10.37 -2.77
CA LEU A 88 14.76 10.05 -3.11
C LEU A 88 15.08 8.55 -3.03
N ASP A 89 14.27 7.80 -2.29
CA ASP A 89 14.45 6.35 -2.18
C ASP A 89 13.93 5.67 -3.44
N ASP A 90 14.72 4.73 -3.97
CA ASP A 90 14.28 3.89 -5.09
C ASP A 90 13.69 2.58 -4.55
N PRO A 91 12.39 2.34 -4.77
CA PRO A 91 11.74 1.15 -4.27
C PRO A 91 12.18 -0.14 -4.98
N ASN A 92 12.65 -0.08 -6.24
CA ASN A 92 13.16 -1.26 -6.94
C ASN A 92 14.52 -1.69 -6.37
N ILE A 93 15.42 -0.72 -6.15
CA ILE A 93 16.72 -0.97 -5.51
C ILE A 93 16.50 -1.57 -4.12
N HIS A 94 15.54 -1.01 -3.35
CA HIS A 94 15.23 -1.55 -2.03
C HIS A 94 14.77 -3.01 -2.07
N LEU A 95 13.85 -3.37 -2.98
CA LEU A 95 13.40 -4.75 -3.13
C LEU A 95 14.55 -5.68 -3.54
N THR A 96 15.42 -5.24 -4.45
CA THR A 96 16.61 -6.02 -4.86
C THR A 96 17.54 -6.28 -3.69
N MET A 97 17.93 -5.25 -2.95
CA MET A 97 18.78 -5.37 -1.76
C MET A 97 18.15 -6.26 -0.67
N PHE A 98 16.84 -6.12 -0.46
CA PHE A 98 16.12 -6.98 0.47
C PHE A 98 16.18 -8.45 0.06
N LEU A 99 15.99 -8.76 -1.22
CA LEU A 99 16.07 -10.13 -1.75
C LEU A 99 17.50 -10.67 -1.69
N GLU A 100 18.52 -9.87 -1.97
CA GLU A 100 19.93 -10.26 -1.82
C GLU A 100 20.25 -10.65 -0.36
N ILE A 101 19.81 -9.85 0.61
CA ILE A 101 19.97 -10.20 2.04
C ILE A 101 19.22 -11.51 2.34
N TYR A 102 18.00 -11.64 1.81
CA TYR A 102 17.19 -12.84 2.01
C TYR A 102 17.85 -14.09 1.42
N ASP A 103 18.45 -14.01 0.23
CA ASP A 103 19.08 -15.15 -0.46
C ASP A 103 20.32 -15.69 0.27
N THR A 104 20.88 -14.92 1.20
CA THR A 104 21.92 -15.42 2.11
C THR A 104 21.38 -16.44 3.12
N LEU A 105 20.06 -16.63 3.18
CA LEU A 105 19.41 -17.49 4.15
C LEU A 105 19.14 -18.88 3.60
N LYS A 106 19.58 -19.87 4.33
CA LYS A 106 19.09 -21.25 4.19
C LYS A 106 18.25 -21.59 5.41
N MET A 107 16.92 -21.64 5.25
CA MET A 107 16.01 -22.07 6.29
C MET A 107 15.23 -23.30 5.81
N ASN A 108 15.34 -24.40 6.55
CA ASN A 108 14.65 -25.64 6.24
C ASN A 108 13.25 -25.64 6.89
N GLY A 109 12.25 -26.12 6.16
CA GLY A 109 10.92 -26.39 6.71
C GLY A 109 9.93 -25.19 6.75
N VAL A 110 10.31 -24.06 6.16
CA VAL A 110 9.43 -22.88 6.04
C VAL A 110 9.40 -22.40 4.60
N THR A 111 8.25 -21.99 4.11
CA THR A 111 8.13 -21.44 2.76
C THR A 111 8.84 -20.10 2.65
N GLU A 112 9.48 -19.84 1.52
CA GLU A 112 10.19 -18.59 1.23
C GLU A 112 9.30 -17.36 1.44
N ASP A 113 8.06 -17.41 0.97
CA ASP A 113 7.07 -16.36 1.13
C ASP A 113 6.85 -15.99 2.59
N THR A 114 6.75 -17.00 3.47
CA THR A 114 6.55 -16.76 4.90
C THR A 114 7.70 -16.01 5.53
N ILE A 115 8.92 -16.37 5.16
CA ILE A 115 10.12 -15.72 5.69
C ILE A 115 10.23 -14.29 5.18
N ARG A 116 10.06 -14.08 3.86
CA ARG A 116 10.08 -12.76 3.23
C ARG A 116 9.04 -11.85 3.84
N LEU A 117 7.80 -12.31 3.98
CA LEU A 117 6.71 -11.54 4.57
C LEU A 117 6.94 -11.18 6.06
N ARG A 118 7.58 -12.05 6.82
CA ARG A 118 7.91 -11.77 8.23
C ARG A 118 9.08 -10.81 8.39
N LEU A 119 10.04 -10.85 7.47
CA LEU A 119 11.25 -10.02 7.51
C LEU A 119 11.01 -8.62 6.92
N PHE A 120 10.19 -8.50 5.88
CA PHE A 120 9.98 -7.26 5.15
C PHE A 120 9.54 -6.06 6.01
N PRO A 121 8.67 -6.18 7.02
CA PRO A 121 8.33 -5.04 7.88
C PRO A 121 9.52 -4.40 8.58
N PHE A 122 10.60 -5.14 8.83
CA PHE A 122 11.81 -4.62 9.46
C PHE A 122 12.68 -3.82 8.49
N SER A 123 12.50 -4.01 7.18
CA SER A 123 13.16 -3.23 6.14
C SER A 123 12.50 -1.88 5.87
N LEU A 124 11.41 -1.56 6.53
CA LEU A 124 10.65 -0.33 6.33
C LEU A 124 10.73 0.59 7.55
N ARG A 125 10.82 1.90 7.30
CA ARG A 125 10.75 2.94 8.33
C ARG A 125 9.82 4.08 7.90
N ASP A 126 9.56 5.00 8.78
CA ASP A 126 8.85 6.26 8.55
C ASP A 126 7.55 6.09 7.74
N LYS A 127 7.44 6.78 6.60
CA LYS A 127 6.24 6.75 5.74
C LYS A 127 5.94 5.36 5.18
N ALA A 128 6.97 4.59 4.86
CA ALA A 128 6.80 3.24 4.32
C ALA A 128 6.23 2.29 5.37
N ARG A 129 6.69 2.39 6.61
CA ARG A 129 6.14 1.60 7.70
C ARG A 129 4.71 2.01 8.04
N GLY A 130 4.42 3.33 8.06
CA GLY A 130 3.07 3.84 8.24
C GLY A 130 2.11 3.37 7.14
N TRP A 131 2.56 3.35 5.89
CA TRP A 131 1.78 2.79 4.79
C TRP A 131 1.45 1.30 5.01
N LEU A 132 2.43 0.48 5.36
CA LEU A 132 2.19 -0.95 5.61
C LEU A 132 1.15 -1.16 6.73
N GLN A 133 1.22 -0.35 7.80
CA GLN A 133 0.27 -0.41 8.91
C GLN A 133 -1.13 0.08 8.55
N SER A 134 -1.26 0.95 7.53
CA SER A 134 -2.56 1.48 7.07
C SER A 134 -3.33 0.51 6.17
N LEU A 135 -2.70 -0.56 5.68
CA LEU A 135 -3.37 -1.57 4.87
C LEU A 135 -4.31 -2.41 5.74
N GLN A 136 -5.37 -2.93 5.10
CA GLN A 136 -6.34 -3.77 5.81
C GLN A 136 -5.67 -5.00 6.43
N PRO A 137 -6.03 -5.39 7.66
CA PRO A 137 -5.52 -6.60 8.30
C PRO A 137 -5.69 -7.82 7.41
N GLY A 138 -4.62 -8.62 7.27
CA GLY A 138 -4.63 -9.84 6.48
C GLY A 138 -4.76 -9.67 4.96
N SER A 139 -4.68 -8.45 4.44
CA SER A 139 -4.82 -8.15 3.00
C SER A 139 -3.63 -8.60 2.15
N ILE A 140 -2.51 -8.97 2.79
CA ILE A 140 -1.30 -9.45 2.12
C ILE A 140 -1.12 -10.91 2.43
N THR A 141 -1.19 -11.76 1.40
CA THR A 141 -1.19 -13.22 1.53
C THR A 141 0.05 -13.88 0.95
N SER A 142 0.74 -13.24 0.01
CA SER A 142 1.94 -13.74 -0.66
C SER A 142 3.00 -12.65 -0.79
N TRP A 143 4.23 -13.05 -1.06
CA TRP A 143 5.32 -12.11 -1.36
C TRP A 143 5.03 -11.29 -2.61
N GLN A 144 4.48 -11.92 -3.65
CA GLN A 144 4.11 -11.25 -4.88
C GLN A 144 3.11 -10.10 -4.62
N ASP A 145 2.04 -10.37 -3.85
CA ASP A 145 1.02 -9.37 -3.47
C ASP A 145 1.65 -8.20 -2.68
N MET A 146 2.61 -8.50 -1.79
CA MET A 146 3.36 -7.47 -1.07
C MET A 146 4.17 -6.58 -2.02
N ALA A 147 4.95 -7.18 -2.92
CA ALA A 147 5.81 -6.46 -3.85
C ALA A 147 4.98 -5.58 -4.81
N GLU A 148 3.88 -6.10 -5.34
CA GLU A 148 2.97 -5.37 -6.21
C GLU A 148 2.35 -4.15 -5.51
N LYS A 149 1.82 -4.31 -4.30
CA LYS A 149 1.25 -3.22 -3.51
C LYS A 149 2.31 -2.18 -3.12
N PHE A 150 3.52 -2.62 -2.80
CA PHE A 150 4.64 -1.75 -2.47
C PHE A 150 5.06 -0.90 -3.67
N LEU A 151 5.26 -1.52 -4.83
CA LEU A 151 5.60 -0.82 -6.07
C LEU A 151 4.47 0.09 -6.53
N ALA A 152 3.22 -0.35 -6.50
CA ALA A 152 2.07 0.49 -6.84
C ALA A 152 2.01 1.77 -5.97
N LYS A 153 2.44 1.70 -4.71
CA LYS A 153 2.48 2.83 -3.80
C LYS A 153 3.67 3.77 -4.03
N PHE A 154 4.88 3.21 -4.14
CA PHE A 154 6.11 4.01 -4.12
C PHE A 154 6.74 4.21 -5.50
N PHE A 155 6.28 3.43 -6.49
CA PHE A 155 6.69 3.53 -7.89
C PHE A 155 5.47 3.57 -8.84
N PRO A 156 4.57 4.54 -8.69
CA PRO A 156 3.36 4.61 -9.50
C PRO A 156 3.70 4.90 -10.98
N PRO A 157 2.80 4.54 -11.92
CA PRO A 157 3.00 4.80 -13.36
C PRO A 157 3.30 6.27 -13.71
N ALA A 158 2.79 7.21 -12.92
CA ALA A 158 3.09 8.64 -13.08
C ALA A 158 4.59 8.94 -12.88
N LYS A 159 5.25 8.27 -11.92
CA LYS A 159 6.70 8.41 -11.69
C LYS A 159 7.51 7.84 -12.87
N ILE A 160 7.04 6.73 -13.46
CA ILE A 160 7.66 6.16 -14.67
C ILE A 160 7.54 7.13 -15.84
N ALA A 161 6.36 7.71 -16.06
CA ALA A 161 6.13 8.67 -17.11
C ALA A 161 7.02 9.93 -16.93
N GLN A 162 7.17 10.39 -15.70
CA GLN A 162 8.06 11.49 -15.36
C GLN A 162 9.53 11.15 -15.69
N LEU A 163 10.04 10.00 -15.25
CA LEU A 163 11.41 9.56 -15.55
C LEU A 163 11.66 9.45 -17.05
N LYS A 164 10.70 8.87 -17.82
CA LYS A 164 10.79 8.81 -19.27
C LYS A 164 10.83 10.18 -19.92
N SER A 165 10.06 11.15 -19.40
CA SER A 165 10.10 12.53 -19.86
C SER A 165 11.45 13.21 -19.54
N GLU A 166 11.99 12.99 -18.34
CA GLU A 166 13.31 13.51 -17.93
C GLU A 166 14.43 12.94 -18.81
N ILE A 167 14.39 11.64 -19.14
CA ILE A 167 15.33 10.99 -20.06
C ILE A 167 15.21 11.60 -21.46
N GLY A 168 14.00 11.79 -21.98
CA GLY A 168 13.76 12.33 -23.32
C GLY A 168 14.13 13.83 -23.46
N GLN A 169 14.12 14.56 -22.36
CA GLN A 169 14.48 15.99 -22.29
C GLN A 169 15.89 16.23 -21.74
N PHE A 170 16.67 15.15 -21.55
CA PHE A 170 17.99 15.25 -20.96
C PHE A 170 18.88 16.17 -21.79
N LYS A 171 19.56 17.10 -21.10
CA LYS A 171 20.54 18.02 -21.67
C LYS A 171 21.72 18.15 -20.74
N GLN A 172 22.89 18.37 -21.32
CA GLN A 172 24.07 18.77 -20.57
C GLN A 172 23.82 20.16 -19.96
N ASN A 173 24.18 20.35 -18.71
CA ASN A 173 24.10 21.65 -18.03
C ASN A 173 25.25 22.57 -18.48
N ASP A 174 25.05 23.87 -18.33
CA ASP A 174 26.13 24.86 -18.54
C ASP A 174 27.27 24.55 -17.57
N PHE A 175 28.52 24.56 -18.12
CA PHE A 175 29.76 24.23 -17.38
C PHE A 175 29.89 22.81 -16.83
N GLU A 176 28.97 21.90 -17.15
CA GLU A 176 29.07 20.46 -16.83
C GLU A 176 30.02 19.76 -17.80
N LEU A 177 30.96 18.94 -17.31
CA LEU A 177 31.79 18.11 -18.17
C LEU A 177 30.94 16.99 -18.80
N LEU A 178 31.33 16.60 -20.01
CA LEU A 178 30.64 15.50 -20.72
C LEU A 178 30.56 14.22 -19.88
N TYR A 179 31.61 13.92 -19.14
CA TYR A 179 31.65 12.76 -18.24
C TYR A 179 30.60 12.88 -17.12
N GLU A 180 30.46 14.04 -16.50
CA GLU A 180 29.47 14.30 -15.43
C GLU A 180 28.05 14.20 -15.97
N ALA A 181 27.79 14.78 -17.14
CA ALA A 181 26.51 14.65 -17.83
C ALA A 181 26.19 13.19 -18.14
N TRP A 182 27.18 12.42 -18.57
CA TRP A 182 27.03 10.99 -18.89
C TRP A 182 26.71 10.15 -17.63
N GLU A 183 27.38 10.39 -16.51
CA GLU A 183 27.07 9.72 -15.24
C GLU A 183 25.64 10.03 -14.80
N ARG A 184 25.22 11.30 -14.82
CA ARG A 184 23.86 11.72 -14.49
C ARG A 184 22.80 11.13 -15.43
N TYR A 185 23.11 10.97 -16.72
CA TYR A 185 22.24 10.31 -17.68
C TYR A 185 22.08 8.83 -17.39
N LYS A 186 23.18 8.13 -17.09
CA LYS A 186 23.15 6.72 -16.68
C LYS A 186 22.28 6.53 -15.44
N ASP A 187 22.42 7.37 -14.43
CA ASP A 187 21.60 7.30 -13.20
C ASP A 187 20.10 7.40 -13.51
N LEU A 188 19.71 8.27 -14.45
CA LEU A 188 18.31 8.37 -14.88
C LEU A 188 17.82 7.10 -15.57
N ILE A 189 18.64 6.51 -16.45
CA ILE A 189 18.28 5.26 -17.14
C ILE A 189 18.14 4.11 -16.14
N TRP A 190 19.07 3.99 -15.19
CA TRP A 190 19.05 2.92 -14.19
C TRP A 190 17.83 2.98 -13.27
N ARG A 191 17.28 4.18 -13.03
CA ARG A 191 16.07 4.39 -12.23
C ARG A 191 14.78 4.18 -13.04
N CYS A 192 14.84 4.06 -14.35
CA CYS A 192 13.70 3.85 -15.23
C CYS A 192 13.65 2.37 -15.66
N PRO A 193 12.61 1.61 -15.28
CA PRO A 193 12.43 0.22 -15.69
C PRO A 193 12.06 0.08 -17.15
#